data_c506867091851567354e2e146fa277b9
#
_entry.id   c506867091851567354e2e146fa277b9
#
_cell.length_a   1.000
_cell.length_b   1.000
_cell.length_c   1.000
_cell.angle_alpha   90.00
_cell.angle_beta   90.00
_cell.angle_gamma   90.00
#
_symmetry.space_group_name_H-M   'P 1'
#
loop_
_entity.id
_entity.type
_entity.pdbx_description
1 polymer ?
#
loop_
_entity_poly.entity_id
_entity_poly.type
_entity_poly.pdbx_seq_one_letter_code
_entity_poly.pdbx_strand_id
1 'polypeptide(L)'
;MSSLIKTLLKPDLDDNPKRSEIIQAANLIQIGEFQLIQLAYKAWFNEDLPEDKINKIFSEYMITEIIPIWVTDYANNIIKLDKANVLDGCNEKYHIYDHEFGQYIGDEKQRKNRGIIYIILIGFVFVASHYIAINSVDEPAGFYPPYIEKKIIYPELYQKKSDYNFKKYKSNNV
;
A
#
# COMPACT_ATOMS: atom_id res chain seq x y z
N MET A 1 13.07 13.89 21.27
CA MET A 1 12.28 13.33 20.13
C MET A 1 11.21 12.44 20.71
N SER A 2 9.97 12.71 20.35
CA SER A 2 8.80 12.16 21.01
C SER A 2 8.70 10.64 20.84
N SER A 3 8.19 9.97 21.85
CA SER A 3 7.84 8.55 21.90
C SER A 3 7.09 8.09 20.63
N LEU A 4 6.21 8.92 20.09
CA LEU A 4 5.44 8.68 18.88
C LEU A 4 6.29 8.35 17.62
N ILE A 5 7.41 9.04 17.42
CA ILE A 5 8.29 8.79 16.27
C ILE A 5 9.02 7.45 16.43
N LYS A 6 9.40 7.08 17.67
CA LYS A 6 10.00 5.79 17.95
C LYS A 6 9.02 4.64 17.68
N THR A 7 7.76 4.79 18.08
CA THR A 7 6.70 3.81 17.85
C THR A 7 6.36 3.66 16.36
N LEU A 8 6.39 4.76 15.61
CA LEU A 8 6.16 4.75 14.15
C LEU A 8 7.31 4.11 13.36
N LEU A 9 8.55 4.30 13.82
CA LEU A 9 9.75 3.75 13.17
C LEU A 9 10.06 2.31 13.57
N LYS A 10 9.56 1.85 14.71
CA LYS A 10 9.74 0.49 15.22
C LYS A 10 8.44 0.04 15.90
N PRO A 11 7.42 -0.35 15.13
CA PRO A 11 6.14 -0.79 15.67
C PRO A 11 6.23 -2.06 16.53
N ASP A 12 7.32 -2.82 16.39
CA ASP A 12 7.56 -4.09 17.09
C ASP A 12 8.17 -3.90 18.50
N LEU A 13 8.37 -2.66 18.94
CA LEU A 13 8.88 -2.37 20.30
C LEU A 13 7.71 -2.19 21.26
N ASP A 14 7.30 -3.28 21.88
CA ASP A 14 6.47 -3.26 23.09
C ASP A 14 7.36 -3.08 24.32
N ASP A 15 6.84 -2.48 25.39
CA ASP A 15 7.54 -2.35 26.67
C ASP A 15 7.76 -3.73 27.34
N ASN A 16 6.96 -4.72 26.98
CA ASN A 16 7.12 -6.11 27.41
C ASN A 16 8.02 -6.88 26.42
N PRO A 17 9.26 -7.26 26.81
CA PRO A 17 10.21 -7.93 25.93
C PRO A 17 9.69 -9.26 25.36
N LYS A 18 8.90 -10.01 26.13
CA LYS A 18 8.33 -11.28 25.66
C LYS A 18 7.27 -11.06 24.59
N ARG A 19 6.47 -10.01 24.72
CA ARG A 19 5.48 -9.66 23.70
C ARG A 19 6.15 -9.16 22.42
N SER A 20 7.22 -8.40 22.55
CA SER A 20 8.03 -7.96 21.42
C SER A 20 8.58 -9.16 20.61
N GLU A 21 9.03 -10.24 21.27
CA GLU A 21 9.46 -11.47 20.58
C GLU A 21 8.32 -12.15 19.81
N ILE A 22 7.10 -12.14 20.36
CA ILE A 22 5.92 -12.70 19.70
C ILE A 22 5.54 -11.88 18.49
N ILE A 23 5.50 -10.55 18.62
CA ILE A 23 5.22 -9.63 17.50
C ILE A 23 6.27 -9.81 16.39
N GLN A 24 7.55 -9.90 16.76
CA GLN A 24 8.62 -10.14 15.80
C GLN A 24 8.44 -11.47 15.07
N ALA A 25 8.16 -12.56 15.80
CA ALA A 25 7.94 -13.87 15.20
C ALA A 25 6.71 -13.89 14.26
N ALA A 26 5.61 -13.26 14.67
CA ALA A 26 4.40 -13.14 13.86
C ALA A 26 4.66 -12.37 12.56
N ASN A 27 5.41 -11.28 12.63
CA ASN A 27 5.79 -10.49 11.45
C ASN A 27 6.70 -11.27 10.50
N LEU A 28 7.63 -12.08 11.01
CA LEU A 28 8.52 -12.90 10.18
C LEU A 28 7.78 -13.96 9.35
N ILE A 29 6.68 -14.50 9.87
CA ILE A 29 5.85 -15.46 9.15
C ILE A 29 4.55 -14.83 8.61
N GLN A 30 4.43 -13.49 8.68
CA GLN A 30 3.35 -12.68 8.10
C GLN A 30 1.94 -13.07 8.57
N ILE A 31 1.79 -13.36 9.86
CA ILE A 31 0.49 -13.68 10.49
C ILE A 31 0.20 -12.74 11.67
N GLY A 32 -1.05 -12.77 12.16
CA GLY A 32 -1.42 -12.06 13.39
C GLY A 32 -0.86 -12.72 14.66
N GLU A 33 -0.65 -11.92 15.71
CA GLU A 33 -0.17 -12.42 17.02
C GLU A 33 -1.05 -13.56 17.55
N PHE A 34 -2.37 -13.45 17.40
CA PHE A 34 -3.28 -14.49 17.87
C PHE A 34 -3.18 -15.78 17.05
N GLN A 35 -2.98 -15.69 15.75
CA GLN A 35 -2.73 -16.86 14.90
C GLN A 35 -1.43 -17.56 15.28
N LEU A 36 -0.39 -16.80 15.66
CA LEU A 36 0.84 -17.38 16.20
C LEU A 36 0.60 -18.12 17.52
N ILE A 37 -0.26 -17.58 18.41
CA ILE A 37 -0.65 -18.29 19.64
C ILE A 37 -1.38 -19.59 19.33
N GLN A 38 -2.28 -19.61 18.36
CA GLN A 38 -2.97 -20.82 17.92
C GLN A 38 -2.00 -21.86 17.35
N LEU A 39 -1.03 -21.44 16.52
CA LEU A 39 0.02 -22.31 16.00
C LEU A 39 0.91 -22.87 17.11
N ALA A 40 1.30 -22.04 18.06
CA ALA A 40 2.09 -22.46 19.21
C ALA A 40 1.34 -23.48 20.08
N TYR A 41 0.05 -23.29 20.30
CA TYR A 41 -0.81 -24.24 21.01
C TYR A 41 -0.83 -25.59 20.26
N LYS A 42 -1.10 -25.56 18.96
CA LYS A 42 -1.11 -26.75 18.11
C LYS A 42 0.23 -27.48 18.11
N ALA A 43 1.33 -26.74 18.02
CA ALA A 43 2.66 -27.33 18.04
C ALA A 43 3.03 -28.00 19.39
N TRP A 44 2.50 -27.46 20.51
CA TRP A 44 2.80 -27.96 21.85
C TRP A 44 1.90 -29.11 22.28
N PHE A 45 0.57 -29.00 22.01
CA PHE A 45 -0.45 -29.96 22.48
C PHE A 45 -0.89 -30.94 21.38
N ASN A 46 -0.45 -30.73 20.13
CA ASN A 46 -0.86 -31.49 18.93
C ASN A 46 -2.37 -31.49 18.71
N GLU A 47 -3.06 -30.45 19.15
CA GLU A 47 -4.51 -30.22 18.99
C GLU A 47 -4.77 -28.74 18.72
N ASP A 48 -5.90 -28.43 18.09
CA ASP A 48 -6.30 -27.05 17.87
C ASP A 48 -6.75 -26.40 19.18
N LEU A 49 -6.55 -25.08 19.30
CA LEU A 49 -6.95 -24.33 20.48
C LEU A 49 -8.47 -24.42 20.66
N PRO A 50 -8.98 -25.02 21.75
CA PRO A 50 -10.42 -25.17 22.00
C PRO A 50 -11.13 -23.84 22.13
N GLU A 51 -12.34 -23.73 21.59
CA GLU A 51 -13.12 -22.48 21.59
C GLU A 51 -13.39 -21.92 22.99
N ASP A 52 -13.60 -22.78 23.97
CA ASP A 52 -13.82 -22.41 25.37
C ASP A 52 -12.59 -21.75 26.02
N LYS A 53 -11.38 -22.05 25.53
CA LYS A 53 -10.12 -21.48 26.01
C LYS A 53 -9.70 -20.23 25.23
N ILE A 54 -10.22 -20.01 24.03
CA ILE A 54 -9.85 -18.88 23.17
C ILE A 54 -9.99 -17.55 23.91
N ASN A 55 -11.20 -17.28 24.45
CA ASN A 55 -11.49 -16.03 25.12
C ASN A 55 -10.60 -15.78 26.35
N LYS A 56 -10.30 -16.85 27.09
CA LYS A 56 -9.43 -16.77 28.26
C LYS A 56 -8.01 -16.42 27.86
N ILE A 57 -7.42 -17.18 26.95
CA ILE A 57 -6.03 -16.98 26.51
C ILE A 57 -5.86 -15.61 25.83
N PHE A 58 -6.85 -15.22 25.00
CA PHE A 58 -6.86 -13.92 24.37
C PHE A 58 -6.90 -12.78 25.40
N SER A 59 -7.77 -12.88 26.41
CA SER A 59 -7.87 -11.89 27.47
C SER A 59 -6.60 -11.84 28.33
N GLU A 60 -6.03 -12.98 28.67
CA GLU A 60 -4.79 -13.06 29.42
C GLU A 60 -3.63 -12.41 28.62
N TYR A 61 -3.52 -12.68 27.34
CA TYR A 61 -2.50 -12.12 26.48
C TYR A 61 -2.65 -10.62 26.24
N MET A 62 -3.88 -10.17 25.88
CA MET A 62 -4.11 -8.77 25.47
C MET A 62 -4.29 -7.80 26.64
N ILE A 63 -4.85 -8.25 27.78
CA ILE A 63 -5.22 -7.38 28.89
C ILE A 63 -4.24 -7.50 30.06
N THR A 64 -3.86 -8.71 30.41
CA THR A 64 -2.99 -8.94 31.58
C THR A 64 -1.53 -9.18 31.20
N GLU A 65 -1.22 -9.21 29.92
CA GLU A 65 0.13 -9.46 29.39
C GLU A 65 0.75 -10.76 29.90
N ILE A 66 -0.08 -11.71 30.30
CA ILE A 66 0.37 -13.04 30.71
C ILE A 66 0.63 -13.88 29.49
N ILE A 67 1.89 -14.19 29.25
CA ILE A 67 2.34 -14.93 28.08
C ILE A 67 2.71 -16.36 28.52
N PRO A 68 2.00 -17.37 28.01
CA PRO A 68 2.36 -18.77 28.27
C PRO A 68 3.75 -19.12 27.72
N ILE A 69 4.46 -19.98 28.43
CA ILE A 69 5.84 -20.35 28.08
C ILE A 69 5.94 -21.00 26.69
N TRP A 70 4.94 -21.80 26.32
CA TRP A 70 4.89 -22.47 25.02
C TRP A 70 4.76 -21.48 23.85
N VAL A 71 4.14 -20.30 24.05
CA VAL A 71 4.10 -19.24 23.04
C VAL A 71 5.48 -18.63 22.84
N THR A 72 6.15 -18.30 23.95
CA THR A 72 7.50 -17.73 23.92
C THR A 72 8.49 -18.69 23.27
N ASP A 73 8.43 -19.98 23.61
CA ASP A 73 9.31 -21.00 23.02
C ASP A 73 9.09 -21.16 21.53
N TYR A 74 7.84 -21.16 21.08
CA TYR A 74 7.51 -21.21 19.66
C TYR A 74 8.00 -19.97 18.91
N ALA A 75 7.76 -18.77 19.44
CA ALA A 75 8.22 -17.51 18.87
C ALA A 75 9.75 -17.49 18.75
N ASN A 76 10.45 -17.88 19.80
CA ASN A 76 11.91 -17.97 19.79
C ASN A 76 12.44 -18.98 18.78
N ASN A 77 11.74 -20.08 18.53
CA ASN A 77 12.10 -21.02 17.50
C ASN A 77 11.99 -20.42 16.09
N ILE A 78 10.93 -19.68 15.80
CA ILE A 78 10.77 -18.94 14.53
C ILE A 78 11.91 -17.92 14.34
N ILE A 79 12.22 -17.14 15.36
CA ILE A 79 13.31 -16.16 15.32
C ILE A 79 14.68 -16.85 15.09
N LYS A 80 14.91 -18.02 15.69
CA LYS A 80 16.13 -18.80 15.44
C LYS A 80 16.22 -19.31 14.02
N LEU A 81 15.11 -19.78 13.44
CA LEU A 81 15.07 -20.23 12.05
C LEU A 81 15.34 -19.09 11.07
N ASP A 82 14.82 -17.90 11.36
CA ASP A 82 15.10 -16.69 10.57
C ASP A 82 16.58 -16.31 10.63
N LYS A 83 17.16 -16.25 11.84
CA LYS A 83 18.59 -15.95 12.01
C LYS A 83 19.50 -16.99 11.31
N ALA A 84 19.03 -18.21 11.17
CA ALA A 84 19.74 -19.27 10.43
C ALA A 84 19.50 -19.20 8.91
N ASN A 85 18.70 -18.25 8.41
CA ASN A 85 18.25 -18.13 7.02
C ASN A 85 17.57 -19.41 6.47
N VAL A 86 16.86 -20.15 7.31
CA VAL A 86 16.13 -21.38 6.97
C VAL A 86 14.62 -21.16 7.01
N LEU A 87 14.17 -20.01 7.54
CA LEU A 87 12.77 -19.69 7.67
C LEU A 87 12.16 -19.41 6.29
N ASP A 88 11.13 -20.18 5.92
CA ASP A 88 10.23 -19.85 4.83
C ASP A 88 8.90 -19.36 5.43
N GLY A 89 8.76 -18.05 5.59
CA GLY A 89 7.60 -17.41 6.20
C GLY A 89 6.30 -17.59 5.42
N CYS A 90 6.39 -17.87 4.11
CA CYS A 90 5.22 -18.12 3.25
C CYS A 90 4.81 -19.60 3.21
N ASN A 91 5.40 -20.46 4.03
CA ASN A 91 5.04 -21.86 4.05
C ASN A 91 3.64 -22.07 4.64
N GLU A 92 2.80 -22.86 3.96
CA GLU A 92 1.41 -23.14 4.32
C GLU A 92 1.22 -23.61 5.77
N LYS A 93 2.23 -24.27 6.36
CA LYS A 93 2.19 -24.74 7.75
C LYS A 93 2.02 -23.61 8.78
N TYR A 94 2.42 -22.38 8.44
CA TYR A 94 2.28 -21.22 9.31
C TYR A 94 0.94 -20.49 9.11
N HIS A 95 0.25 -20.76 8.01
CA HIS A 95 -0.98 -20.06 7.61
C HIS A 95 -2.25 -20.92 7.77
N ILE A 96 -2.21 -21.96 8.60
CA ILE A 96 -3.34 -22.89 8.81
C ILE A 96 -4.59 -22.16 9.32
N TYR A 97 -4.41 -21.10 10.12
CA TYR A 97 -5.49 -20.30 10.69
C TYR A 97 -5.74 -19.00 9.93
N ASP A 98 -5.05 -18.79 8.82
CA ASP A 98 -5.26 -17.66 7.93
C ASP A 98 -6.16 -18.09 6.76
N HIS A 99 -7.46 -17.82 6.90
CA HIS A 99 -8.44 -18.17 5.88
C HIS A 99 -8.26 -17.40 4.56
N GLU A 100 -7.51 -16.30 4.59
CA GLU A 100 -7.26 -15.47 3.41
C GLU A 100 -5.97 -15.87 2.68
N PHE A 101 -5.06 -16.58 3.33
CA PHE A 101 -3.74 -16.92 2.78
C PHE A 101 -3.82 -17.67 1.45
N GLY A 102 -4.70 -18.66 1.35
CA GLY A 102 -4.91 -19.40 0.10
C GLY A 102 -5.45 -18.55 -1.05
N GLN A 103 -6.22 -17.51 -0.73
CA GLN A 103 -6.72 -16.54 -1.70
C GLN A 103 -5.61 -15.59 -2.17
N TYR A 104 -4.70 -15.18 -1.27
CA TYR A 104 -3.58 -14.30 -1.61
C TYR A 104 -2.56 -14.95 -2.53
N ILE A 105 -2.21 -16.22 -2.32
CA ILE A 105 -1.23 -16.91 -3.16
C ILE A 105 -1.79 -17.22 -4.54
N GLY A 106 -3.04 -17.68 -4.63
CA GLY A 106 -3.71 -17.94 -5.90
C GLY A 106 -3.90 -16.70 -6.78
N ASP A 107 -4.04 -15.53 -6.15
CA ASP A 107 -4.39 -14.27 -6.81
C ASP A 107 -3.20 -13.35 -7.10
N GLU A 108 -1.95 -13.69 -6.75
CA GLU A 108 -0.81 -12.79 -6.96
C GLU A 108 -0.67 -12.37 -8.43
N LYS A 109 -0.77 -13.32 -9.34
CA LYS A 109 -0.71 -13.06 -10.79
C LYS A 109 -1.91 -12.21 -11.24
N GLN A 110 -3.10 -12.50 -10.72
CA GLN A 110 -4.32 -11.77 -11.04
C GLN A 110 -4.29 -10.37 -10.44
N ARG A 111 -3.76 -10.18 -9.23
CA ARG A 111 -3.57 -8.89 -8.57
C ARG A 111 -2.55 -8.01 -9.31
N LYS A 112 -1.42 -8.59 -9.75
CA LYS A 112 -0.45 -7.90 -10.64
C LYS A 112 -1.11 -7.46 -11.94
N ASN A 113 -1.87 -8.33 -12.59
CA ASN A 113 -2.57 -7.99 -13.83
C ASN A 113 -3.60 -6.87 -13.62
N ARG A 114 -4.39 -6.91 -12.55
CA ARG A 114 -5.32 -5.84 -12.20
C ARG A 114 -4.58 -4.53 -11.93
N GLY A 115 -3.45 -4.56 -11.22
CA GLY A 115 -2.61 -3.39 -10.97
C GLY A 115 -2.10 -2.76 -12.27
N ILE A 116 -1.62 -3.56 -13.22
CA ILE A 116 -1.17 -3.09 -14.54
C ILE A 116 -2.33 -2.46 -15.31
N ILE A 117 -3.52 -3.08 -15.29
CA ILE A 117 -4.72 -2.54 -15.96
C ILE A 117 -5.08 -1.16 -15.38
N TYR A 118 -5.04 -0.97 -14.06
CA TYR A 118 -5.32 0.33 -13.45
C TYR A 118 -4.28 1.40 -13.84
N ILE A 119 -3.00 1.04 -13.91
CA ILE A 119 -1.94 1.98 -14.35
C ILE A 119 -2.18 2.40 -15.80
N ILE A 120 -2.52 1.46 -16.69
CA ILE A 120 -2.82 1.75 -18.10
C ILE A 120 -4.05 2.65 -18.20
N LEU A 121 -5.10 2.38 -17.42
CA LEU A 121 -6.33 3.17 -17.42
C LEU A 121 -6.08 4.61 -16.93
N ILE A 122 -5.32 4.78 -15.87
CA ILE A 122 -4.93 6.11 -15.36
C ILE A 122 -4.10 6.85 -16.41
N GLY A 123 -3.14 6.18 -17.05
CA GLY A 123 -2.34 6.75 -18.13
C GLY A 123 -3.21 7.20 -19.31
N PHE A 124 -4.19 6.39 -19.70
CA PHE A 124 -5.13 6.72 -20.77
C PHE A 124 -5.98 7.94 -20.41
N VAL A 125 -6.54 8.00 -19.21
CA VAL A 125 -7.31 9.16 -18.71
C VAL A 125 -6.45 10.42 -18.73
N PHE A 126 -5.19 10.31 -18.31
CA PHE A 126 -4.26 11.45 -18.31
C PHE A 126 -4.00 11.97 -19.72
N VAL A 127 -3.72 11.08 -20.69
CA VAL A 127 -3.49 11.44 -22.09
C VAL A 127 -4.77 12.03 -22.73
N ALA A 128 -5.93 11.44 -22.48
CA ALA A 128 -7.20 11.95 -22.98
C ALA A 128 -7.51 13.34 -22.40
N SER A 129 -7.31 13.54 -21.11
CA SER A 129 -7.50 14.84 -20.48
C SER A 129 -6.57 15.91 -21.05
N HIS A 130 -5.30 15.57 -21.28
CA HIS A 130 -4.33 16.44 -21.92
C HIS A 130 -4.78 16.83 -23.34
N TYR A 131 -5.22 15.84 -24.13
CA TYR A 131 -5.68 16.07 -25.50
C TYR A 131 -6.93 16.95 -25.55
N ILE A 132 -7.90 16.70 -24.69
CA ILE A 132 -9.10 17.53 -24.58
C ILE A 132 -8.74 18.96 -24.17
N ALA A 133 -7.89 19.11 -23.17
CA ALA A 133 -7.50 20.42 -22.66
C ALA A 133 -6.75 21.25 -23.68
N ILE A 134 -5.82 20.67 -24.45
CA ILE A 134 -5.09 21.41 -25.50
C ILE A 134 -5.98 21.80 -26.68
N ASN A 135 -6.96 20.93 -27.03
CA ASN A 135 -7.90 21.25 -28.12
C ASN A 135 -9.02 22.21 -27.70
N SER A 136 -9.21 22.43 -26.40
CA SER A 136 -10.20 23.41 -25.88
C SER A 136 -9.68 24.85 -25.91
N VAL A 137 -8.40 25.05 -26.24
CA VAL A 137 -7.78 26.36 -26.29
C VAL A 137 -7.40 26.70 -27.74
N ASP A 138 -7.91 27.79 -28.25
CA ASP A 138 -7.55 28.32 -29.56
C ASP A 138 -6.10 28.84 -29.54
N GLU A 139 -5.24 28.26 -30.37
CA GLU A 139 -3.82 28.61 -30.47
C GLU A 139 -3.08 28.59 -29.09
N PRO A 140 -2.89 27.40 -28.45
CA PRO A 140 -2.20 27.30 -27.19
C PRO A 140 -0.75 27.80 -27.28
N ALA A 141 -0.30 28.55 -26.27
CA ALA A 141 1.04 29.10 -26.23
C ALA A 141 2.10 28.03 -25.89
N GLY A 142 1.69 26.92 -25.28
CA GLY A 142 2.58 25.82 -24.90
C GLY A 142 1.90 24.46 -25.03
N PHE A 143 2.70 23.40 -25.08
CA PHE A 143 2.23 22.02 -25.13
C PHE A 143 1.90 21.47 -23.73
N TYR A 144 2.40 22.09 -22.68
CA TYR A 144 2.17 21.68 -21.29
C TYR A 144 1.26 22.65 -20.55
N PRO A 145 0.54 22.18 -19.52
CA PRO A 145 -0.26 23.06 -18.65
C PRO A 145 0.60 24.17 -18.00
N PRO A 146 0.04 25.37 -17.79
CA PRO A 146 -1.29 25.81 -18.13
C PRO A 146 -1.47 26.13 -19.61
N TYR A 147 -2.57 25.65 -20.23
CA TYR A 147 -2.88 25.91 -21.64
C TYR A 147 -3.48 27.31 -21.78
N ILE A 148 -2.63 28.29 -21.94
CA ILE A 148 -3.02 29.70 -22.11
C ILE A 148 -2.99 30.04 -23.60
N GLU A 149 -4.00 30.77 -24.09
CA GLU A 149 -4.02 31.25 -25.46
C GLU A 149 -2.87 32.21 -25.74
N LYS A 150 -2.22 32.06 -26.89
CA LYS A 150 -1.17 32.99 -27.34
C LYS A 150 -1.64 34.43 -27.36
N LYS A 151 -2.92 34.67 -27.67
CA LYS A 151 -3.55 35.98 -27.66
C LYS A 151 -3.44 36.68 -26.29
N ILE A 152 -3.51 35.93 -25.20
CA ILE A 152 -3.40 36.47 -23.84
C ILE A 152 -1.94 36.81 -23.49
N ILE A 153 -1.00 36.00 -23.93
CA ILE A 153 0.43 36.19 -23.63
C ILE A 153 1.05 37.25 -24.54
N TYR A 154 0.60 37.31 -25.82
CA TYR A 154 1.18 38.19 -26.83
C TYR A 154 0.10 39.09 -27.49
N PRO A 155 -0.57 39.95 -26.73
CA PRO A 155 -1.69 40.74 -27.26
C PRO A 155 -1.29 41.65 -28.43
N GLU A 156 -0.07 42.15 -28.43
CA GLU A 156 0.44 43.07 -29.48
C GLU A 156 0.48 42.40 -30.87
N LEU A 157 0.79 41.12 -30.96
CA LEU A 157 0.84 40.37 -32.22
C LEU A 157 -0.55 40.23 -32.84
N TYR A 158 -1.58 40.07 -32.00
CA TYR A 158 -2.96 39.93 -32.45
C TYR A 158 -3.62 41.23 -32.82
N GLN A 159 -3.30 42.35 -32.13
CA GLN A 159 -3.75 43.67 -32.51
C GLN A 159 -3.23 44.07 -33.90
N LYS A 160 -1.93 43.85 -34.17
CA LYS A 160 -1.31 44.15 -35.46
C LYS A 160 -1.91 43.34 -36.62
N LYS A 161 -2.30 42.08 -36.36
CA LYS A 161 -2.97 41.19 -37.33
C LYS A 161 -4.39 41.65 -37.63
N SER A 162 -5.11 42.14 -36.64
CA SER A 162 -6.46 42.73 -36.77
C SER A 162 -6.44 43.97 -37.64
N ASP A 163 -5.53 44.90 -37.37
CA ASP A 163 -5.37 46.14 -38.13
C ASP A 163 -4.99 45.89 -39.59
N TYR A 164 -4.14 44.88 -39.85
CA TYR A 164 -3.75 44.50 -41.20
C TYR A 164 -4.93 43.95 -41.97
N ASN A 165 -5.75 43.10 -41.38
CA ASN A 165 -6.93 42.51 -42.02
C ASN A 165 -7.98 43.58 -42.27
N PHE A 166 -8.17 44.52 -41.38
CA PHE A 166 -9.12 45.65 -41.54
C PHE A 166 -8.71 46.57 -42.71
N LYS A 167 -7.41 46.89 -42.82
CA LYS A 167 -6.87 47.67 -43.93
C LYS A 167 -7.04 46.96 -45.26
N LYS A 168 -6.79 45.67 -45.31
CA LYS A 168 -6.95 44.80 -46.52
C LYS A 168 -8.43 44.77 -46.99
N TYR A 169 -9.36 44.64 -46.03
CA TYR A 169 -10.79 44.61 -46.36
C TYR A 169 -11.28 45.93 -46.93
N LYS A 170 -10.78 47.03 -46.40
CA LYS A 170 -11.11 48.37 -46.86
C LYS A 170 -10.51 48.70 -48.25
N SER A 171 -9.37 48.14 -48.58
CA SER A 171 -8.69 48.28 -49.88
C SER A 171 -9.33 47.47 -51.00
N ASN A 172 -10.02 46.38 -50.69
CA ASN A 172 -10.67 45.54 -51.71
C ASN A 172 -12.14 45.93 -52.00
N ASN A 173 -12.68 46.93 -51.25
CA ASN A 173 -14.10 47.35 -51.41
C ASN A 173 -14.19 48.83 -51.82
N VAL A 174 -13.14 49.42 -52.34
CA VAL A 174 -13.10 50.70 -53.04
C VAL A 174 -12.63 50.45 -54.46
#